data_4c39e00fa1c0495d90ae5627bb419818
#
_entry.id   4c39e00fa1c0495d90ae5627bb419818
#
_cell.length_a   1.000
_cell.length_b   1.000
_cell.length_c   1.000
_cell.angle_alpha   90.00
_cell.angle_beta   90.00
_cell.angle_gamma   90.00
#
_symmetry.space_group_name_H-M   'P 1'
#
loop_
_entity.id
_entity.type
_entity.pdbx_description
1 polymer ?
#
loop_
_entity_poly.entity_id
_entity_poly.type
_entity_poly.pdbx_seq_one_letter_code
_entity_poly.pdbx_strand_id
1 'polypeptide(L)'
;VDERTFKMSELVTWTQLSVVPGKAEFALQDKLPNHADYENEYQIIYHGNFGAPILEEGARVSTPVKQISPFNDYAKAGLKGWQTYLGPTKGFDEMVFNLVPYSDADGNTLAVLNNRAGNAGVAVGYNTRQLPVLTLWKNTDTRAQGYVTGIEPGTSYAYSTKYQRPLGLVPKIQPGETKTFDLTYRLLQNADEVKQALAQVEKIQGGRATELREQPLVKLP
;
A
#
# COMPACT_ATOMS: atom_id res chain seq x y z
N VAL A 1 4.29 -18.83 4.81
CA VAL A 1 5.72 -18.64 4.47
C VAL A 1 6.53 -18.98 5.72
N ASP A 2 7.65 -19.64 5.55
CA ASP A 2 8.55 -20.06 6.63
C ASP A 2 9.94 -19.49 6.33
N GLU A 3 10.39 -18.54 7.16
CA GLU A 3 11.67 -17.87 7.03
C GLU A 3 12.55 -18.28 8.22
N ARG A 4 13.36 -19.30 8.02
CA ARG A 4 14.27 -19.84 9.03
C ARG A 4 15.70 -19.82 8.56
N THR A 5 16.55 -19.18 9.33
CA THR A 5 17.98 -19.15 9.08
C THR A 5 18.71 -19.61 10.33
N PHE A 6 19.59 -20.61 10.19
CA PHE A 6 20.36 -21.19 11.30
C PHE A 6 21.05 -20.10 12.12
N LYS A 7 20.75 -20.05 13.43
CA LYS A 7 21.22 -19.06 14.40
C LYS A 7 20.75 -17.60 14.13
N MET A 8 19.70 -17.41 13.34
CA MET A 8 19.16 -16.08 13.01
C MET A 8 17.65 -16.02 13.25
N SER A 9 16.87 -15.82 12.19
CA SER A 9 15.42 -15.67 12.28
C SER A 9 14.68 -17.02 12.22
N GLU A 10 13.60 -17.14 12.99
CA GLU A 10 12.59 -18.20 12.88
C GLU A 10 11.20 -17.56 12.84
N LEU A 11 10.90 -16.90 11.72
CA LEU A 11 9.63 -16.23 11.48
C LEU A 11 8.77 -17.10 10.55
N VAL A 12 7.52 -17.28 10.92
CA VAL A 12 6.56 -18.02 10.09
C VAL A 12 5.34 -17.15 9.85
N THR A 13 4.92 -17.01 8.60
CA THR A 13 3.68 -16.29 8.27
C THR A 13 2.57 -17.29 7.98
N TRP A 14 1.51 -17.21 8.78
CA TRP A 14 0.26 -17.95 8.59
C TRP A 14 -0.78 -17.04 7.97
N THR A 15 -1.18 -17.33 6.74
CA THR A 15 -2.16 -16.54 6.01
C THR A 15 -3.52 -17.21 6.01
N GLN A 16 -4.53 -16.46 6.41
CA GLN A 16 -5.94 -16.84 6.27
C GLN A 16 -6.61 -15.92 5.25
N LEU A 17 -7.14 -16.49 4.18
CA LEU A 17 -8.00 -15.83 3.22
C LEU A 17 -9.45 -16.20 3.51
N SER A 18 -10.31 -15.19 3.63
CA SER A 18 -11.73 -15.37 3.93
C SER A 18 -12.60 -14.67 2.87
N VAL A 19 -13.61 -15.37 2.39
CA VAL A 19 -14.60 -14.85 1.44
C VAL A 19 -16.02 -15.13 1.98
N VAL A 20 -16.95 -14.24 1.68
CA VAL A 20 -18.37 -14.42 2.00
C VAL A 20 -19.12 -14.54 0.67
N PRO A 21 -19.81 -15.68 0.42
CA PRO A 21 -20.60 -15.84 -0.80
C PRO A 21 -21.57 -14.68 -1.02
N GLY A 22 -21.62 -14.16 -2.24
CA GLY A 22 -22.47 -13.03 -2.60
C GLY A 22 -21.87 -11.64 -2.31
N LYS A 23 -20.71 -11.55 -1.68
CA LYS A 23 -19.97 -10.29 -1.51
C LYS A 23 -18.77 -10.23 -2.45
N ALA A 24 -18.57 -9.09 -3.09
CA ALA A 24 -17.43 -8.83 -3.99
C ALA A 24 -16.20 -8.35 -3.17
N GLU A 25 -15.87 -9.08 -2.10
CA GLU A 25 -14.75 -8.78 -1.21
C GLU A 25 -14.10 -10.05 -0.66
N PHE A 26 -12.83 -9.93 -0.31
CA PHE A 26 -12.15 -10.91 0.53
C PHE A 26 -11.36 -10.21 1.64
N ALA A 27 -11.19 -10.91 2.75
CA ALA A 27 -10.33 -10.50 3.85
C ALA A 27 -9.10 -11.40 3.89
N LEU A 28 -7.96 -10.78 4.19
CA LEU A 28 -6.70 -11.45 4.42
C LEU A 28 -6.25 -11.13 5.84
N GLN A 29 -5.93 -12.16 6.60
CA GLN A 29 -5.30 -12.03 7.90
C GLN A 29 -4.00 -12.81 7.92
N ASP A 30 -2.90 -12.14 8.22
CA ASP A 30 -1.63 -12.78 8.47
C ASP A 30 -1.29 -12.76 9.95
N LYS A 31 -0.74 -13.88 10.43
CA LYS A 31 -0.14 -14.00 11.76
C LYS A 31 1.33 -14.34 11.58
N LEU A 32 2.18 -13.52 12.19
CA LEU A 32 3.63 -13.64 12.16
C LEU A 32 4.16 -13.92 13.57
N PRO A 33 4.23 -15.20 14.03
CA PRO A 33 4.92 -15.57 15.25
C PRO A 33 6.44 -15.54 15.06
N ASN A 34 7.14 -15.13 16.10
CA ASN A 34 8.58 -15.34 16.25
C ASN A 34 8.82 -16.60 17.09
N HIS A 35 9.34 -17.64 16.46
CA HIS A 35 9.67 -18.92 17.11
C HIS A 35 11.11 -18.98 17.61
N ALA A 36 11.95 -17.97 17.31
CA ALA A 36 13.30 -17.89 17.82
C ALA A 36 13.33 -17.48 19.30
N ASP A 37 14.42 -17.83 20.00
CA ASP A 37 14.69 -17.39 21.37
C ASP A 37 15.21 -15.96 21.47
N TYR A 38 15.28 -15.23 20.34
CA TYR A 38 15.83 -13.88 20.24
C TYR A 38 14.82 -12.93 19.60
N GLU A 39 14.95 -11.63 19.94
CA GLU A 39 14.27 -10.56 19.22
C GLU A 39 14.70 -10.55 17.76
N ASN A 40 13.73 -10.45 16.85
CA ASN A 40 13.96 -10.34 15.41
C ASN A 40 13.42 -9.02 14.85
N GLU A 41 14.05 -8.52 13.82
CA GLU A 41 13.51 -7.49 12.96
C GLU A 41 12.69 -8.12 11.83
N TYR A 42 11.64 -7.43 11.39
CA TYR A 42 10.85 -7.87 10.25
C TYR A 42 10.39 -6.68 9.40
N GLN A 43 10.11 -6.94 8.14
CA GLN A 43 9.46 -6.01 7.22
C GLN A 43 8.44 -6.78 6.41
N ILE A 44 7.26 -6.21 6.23
CA ILE A 44 6.20 -6.79 5.40
C ILE A 44 5.57 -5.69 4.53
N ILE A 45 5.37 -5.99 3.25
CA ILE A 45 4.68 -5.15 2.29
C ILE A 45 3.66 -6.02 1.56
N TYR A 46 2.40 -5.62 1.58
CA TYR A 46 1.33 -6.28 0.85
C TYR A 46 1.24 -5.72 -0.57
N HIS A 47 1.98 -6.33 -1.49
CA HIS A 47 2.15 -5.86 -2.86
C HIS A 47 0.94 -6.22 -3.74
N GLY A 48 -0.15 -5.49 -3.57
CA GLY A 48 -1.37 -5.66 -4.37
C GLY A 48 -1.25 -4.99 -5.74
N ASN A 49 -1.29 -5.80 -6.81
CA ASN A 49 -1.20 -5.33 -8.20
C ASN A 49 -2.57 -5.18 -8.83
N PHE A 50 -2.80 -4.03 -9.49
CA PHE A 50 -4.06 -3.69 -10.15
C PHE A 50 -3.79 -3.23 -11.58
N GLY A 51 -4.55 -3.81 -12.51
CA GLY A 51 -4.45 -3.54 -13.96
C GLY A 51 -5.82 -3.25 -14.58
N ALA A 52 -5.89 -3.41 -15.90
CA ALA A 52 -7.14 -3.30 -16.62
C ALA A 52 -8.16 -4.35 -16.10
N PRO A 53 -9.49 -4.04 -16.12
CA PRO A 53 -10.11 -2.87 -16.74
C PRO A 53 -10.20 -1.63 -15.83
N ILE A 54 -9.83 -1.72 -14.54
CA ILE A 54 -9.94 -0.61 -13.61
C ILE A 54 -8.85 0.43 -13.88
N LEU A 55 -7.61 -0.04 -14.09
CA LEU A 55 -6.49 0.83 -14.44
C LEU A 55 -6.56 1.17 -15.93
N GLU A 56 -6.74 2.45 -16.23
CA GLU A 56 -6.80 3.04 -17.56
C GLU A 56 -6.32 4.49 -17.52
N GLU A 57 -6.21 5.13 -18.69
CA GLU A 57 -5.94 6.57 -18.76
C GLU A 57 -7.03 7.37 -18.04
N GLY A 58 -6.62 8.22 -17.09
CA GLY A 58 -7.53 9.00 -16.26
C GLY A 58 -8.11 8.25 -15.07
N ALA A 59 -7.74 6.98 -14.86
CA ALA A 59 -7.99 6.30 -13.58
C ALA A 59 -7.36 7.06 -12.41
N ARG A 60 -7.92 6.93 -11.22
CA ARG A 60 -7.46 7.69 -10.05
C ARG A 60 -7.28 6.78 -8.83
N VAL A 61 -6.22 7.06 -8.08
CA VAL A 61 -6.07 6.54 -6.72
C VAL A 61 -6.40 7.62 -5.71
N SER A 62 -7.17 7.28 -4.69
CA SER A 62 -7.56 8.16 -3.59
C SER A 62 -7.33 7.45 -2.26
N THR A 63 -6.68 8.13 -1.33
CA THR A 63 -6.43 7.61 0.03
C THR A 63 -6.25 8.80 0.97
N PRO A 64 -6.60 8.70 2.25
CA PRO A 64 -6.33 9.76 3.21
C PRO A 64 -4.81 9.89 3.43
N VAL A 65 -4.22 11.04 3.08
CA VAL A 65 -2.75 11.22 3.10
C VAL A 65 -2.35 12.39 3.99
N LYS A 66 -1.50 12.10 4.96
CA LYS A 66 -0.83 13.10 5.80
C LYS A 66 0.40 13.68 5.09
N GLN A 67 1.20 12.82 4.49
CA GLN A 67 2.42 13.18 3.82
C GLN A 67 2.68 12.25 2.64
N ILE A 68 3.21 12.79 1.57
CA ILE A 68 3.70 12.02 0.41
C ILE A 68 5.07 12.54 -0.02
N SER A 69 5.95 11.62 -0.39
CA SER A 69 7.26 11.93 -0.97
C SER A 69 7.56 11.01 -2.15
N PRO A 70 8.35 11.44 -3.13
CA PRO A 70 8.84 10.56 -4.18
C PRO A 70 9.84 9.55 -3.60
N PHE A 71 9.88 8.35 -4.17
CA PHE A 71 10.85 7.33 -3.80
C PHE A 71 12.28 7.71 -4.20
N ASN A 72 12.42 8.29 -5.39
CA ASN A 72 13.69 8.72 -5.99
C ASN A 72 13.51 10.03 -6.77
N ASP A 73 14.59 10.50 -7.39
CA ASP A 73 14.55 11.77 -8.14
C ASP A 73 13.65 11.70 -9.39
N TYR A 74 13.56 10.55 -10.04
CA TYR A 74 12.67 10.38 -11.21
C TYR A 74 11.20 10.58 -10.85
N ALA A 75 10.75 10.02 -9.73
CA ALA A 75 9.36 10.14 -9.28
C ALA A 75 8.93 11.56 -8.90
N LYS A 76 9.88 12.51 -8.71
CA LYS A 76 9.56 13.92 -8.41
C LYS A 76 8.68 14.55 -9.47
N ALA A 77 8.89 14.21 -10.75
CA ALA A 77 8.11 14.77 -11.86
C ALA A 77 6.62 14.41 -11.75
N GLY A 78 6.29 13.28 -11.17
CA GLY A 78 4.91 12.81 -10.98
C GLY A 78 4.24 13.27 -9.69
N LEU A 79 4.96 13.93 -8.77
CA LEU A 79 4.48 14.19 -7.41
C LEU A 79 3.20 15.02 -7.37
N LYS A 80 3.07 16.06 -8.20
CA LYS A 80 1.87 16.92 -8.24
C LYS A 80 0.64 16.21 -8.82
N GLY A 81 0.85 15.19 -9.66
CA GLY A 81 -0.19 14.40 -10.33
C GLY A 81 -0.26 12.95 -9.83
N TRP A 82 0.25 12.67 -8.65
CA TRP A 82 0.41 11.30 -8.14
C TRP A 82 -0.88 10.47 -8.15
N GLN A 83 -2.03 11.12 -8.01
CA GLN A 83 -3.34 10.47 -7.95
C GLN A 83 -3.86 9.98 -9.30
N THR A 84 -3.41 10.57 -10.41
CA THR A 84 -3.98 10.30 -11.74
C THR A 84 -3.03 9.44 -12.56
N TYR A 85 -3.56 8.47 -13.29
CA TYR A 85 -2.79 7.59 -14.15
C TYR A 85 -2.80 8.07 -15.59
N LEU A 86 -1.64 7.97 -16.24
CA LEU A 86 -1.49 8.13 -17.67
C LEU A 86 -2.02 6.89 -18.40
N GLY A 87 -2.33 7.02 -19.68
CA GLY A 87 -2.50 5.88 -20.58
C GLY A 87 -1.19 5.14 -20.82
N PRO A 88 -1.22 4.02 -21.58
CA PRO A 88 0.00 3.29 -21.94
C PRO A 88 1.00 4.21 -22.64
N THR A 89 2.16 4.43 -22.04
CA THR A 89 3.17 5.38 -22.46
C THR A 89 4.50 4.69 -22.69
N LYS A 90 4.93 4.53 -23.94
CA LYS A 90 6.18 3.84 -24.29
C LYS A 90 7.38 4.54 -23.62
N GLY A 91 8.19 3.75 -22.93
CA GLY A 91 9.39 4.24 -22.24
C GLY A 91 9.09 4.93 -20.91
N PHE A 92 7.88 4.77 -20.37
CA PHE A 92 7.61 5.20 -19.00
C PHE A 92 8.42 4.34 -18.04
N ASP A 93 9.23 4.98 -17.24
CA ASP A 93 9.90 4.32 -16.11
C ASP A 93 8.96 4.35 -14.90
N GLU A 94 9.15 3.42 -13.98
CA GLU A 94 8.29 3.32 -12.79
C GLU A 94 8.42 4.55 -11.88
N MET A 95 7.28 5.06 -11.40
CA MET A 95 7.23 6.10 -10.38
C MET A 95 6.69 5.51 -9.09
N VAL A 96 7.47 5.63 -8.02
CA VAL A 96 7.09 5.14 -6.70
C VAL A 96 6.96 6.30 -5.73
N PHE A 97 5.90 6.29 -4.92
CA PHE A 97 5.63 7.29 -3.90
C PHE A 97 5.48 6.64 -2.52
N ASN A 98 6.06 7.30 -1.52
CA ASN A 98 5.96 6.91 -0.12
C ASN A 98 4.90 7.78 0.55
N LEU A 99 3.86 7.17 1.10
CA LEU A 99 2.75 7.85 1.73
C LEU A 99 2.68 7.51 3.22
N VAL A 100 2.43 8.53 4.04
CA VAL A 100 1.99 8.37 5.43
C VAL A 100 0.48 8.61 5.44
N PRO A 101 -0.35 7.59 5.69
CA PRO A 101 -1.80 7.75 5.68
C PRO A 101 -2.32 8.44 6.94
N TYR A 102 -3.48 9.10 6.82
CA TYR A 102 -4.35 9.33 7.95
C TYR A 102 -5.25 8.10 8.17
N SER A 103 -5.69 7.92 9.40
CA SER A 103 -6.65 6.89 9.79
C SER A 103 -7.78 7.48 10.66
N ASP A 104 -8.82 6.70 10.88
CA ASP A 104 -9.83 6.97 11.90
C ASP A 104 -9.28 6.75 13.32
N ALA A 105 -10.13 6.91 14.33
CA ALA A 105 -9.78 6.76 15.75
C ALA A 105 -9.29 5.34 16.10
N ASP A 106 -9.76 4.33 15.35
CA ASP A 106 -9.40 2.92 15.55
C ASP A 106 -8.17 2.52 14.76
N GLY A 107 -7.63 3.41 13.93
CA GLY A 107 -6.47 3.18 13.08
C GLY A 107 -6.83 2.68 11.68
N ASN A 108 -8.12 2.56 11.32
CA ASN A 108 -8.51 2.07 10.02
C ASN A 108 -8.38 3.13 8.94
N THR A 109 -7.96 2.70 7.77
CA THR A 109 -7.83 3.53 6.57
C THR A 109 -8.08 2.69 5.32
N LEU A 110 -8.09 3.34 4.16
CA LEU A 110 -8.24 2.65 2.87
C LEU A 110 -7.58 3.42 1.73
N ALA A 111 -7.24 2.69 0.68
CA ALA A 111 -6.89 3.24 -0.63
C ALA A 111 -7.91 2.76 -1.66
N VAL A 112 -8.38 3.66 -2.51
CA VAL A 112 -9.38 3.38 -3.56
C VAL A 112 -8.76 3.68 -4.91
N LEU A 113 -8.73 2.68 -5.79
CA LEU A 113 -8.44 2.86 -7.21
C LEU A 113 -9.76 2.77 -7.97
N ASN A 114 -10.10 3.78 -8.75
CA ASN A 114 -11.27 3.75 -9.62
C ASN A 114 -10.92 4.11 -11.06
N ASN A 115 -11.71 3.58 -11.99
CA ASN A 115 -11.60 3.91 -13.41
C ASN A 115 -11.99 5.38 -13.67
N ARG A 116 -11.70 5.89 -14.86
CA ARG A 116 -12.00 7.28 -15.25
C ARG A 116 -13.46 7.65 -15.12
N ALA A 117 -14.35 6.70 -15.45
CA ALA A 117 -15.80 6.91 -15.39
C ALA A 117 -16.34 6.95 -13.94
N GLY A 118 -15.57 6.48 -12.95
CA GLY A 118 -16.00 6.41 -11.56
C GLY A 118 -17.12 5.40 -11.30
N ASN A 119 -17.20 4.34 -12.12
CA ASN A 119 -18.24 3.32 -12.03
C ASN A 119 -17.71 1.91 -11.77
N ALA A 120 -16.41 1.76 -11.66
CA ALA A 120 -15.74 0.53 -11.26
C ALA A 120 -14.45 0.86 -10.50
N GLY A 121 -14.09 0.01 -9.53
CA GLY A 121 -12.90 0.26 -8.73
C GLY A 121 -12.54 -0.89 -7.81
N VAL A 122 -11.54 -0.66 -7.00
CA VAL A 122 -11.15 -1.51 -5.88
C VAL A 122 -10.83 -0.65 -4.66
N ALA A 123 -11.22 -1.11 -3.47
CA ALA A 123 -10.82 -0.53 -2.20
C ALA A 123 -9.95 -1.53 -1.44
N VAL A 124 -8.78 -1.07 -1.00
CA VAL A 124 -7.86 -1.80 -0.12
C VAL A 124 -7.94 -1.19 1.25
N GLY A 125 -8.57 -1.89 2.19
CA GLY A 125 -8.70 -1.46 3.59
C GLY A 125 -7.62 -2.12 4.45
N TYR A 126 -7.05 -1.36 5.41
CA TYR A 126 -6.04 -1.84 6.34
C TYR A 126 -5.99 -0.98 7.61
N ASN A 127 -5.20 -1.39 8.60
CA ASN A 127 -5.05 -0.66 9.85
C ASN A 127 -3.64 -0.08 9.98
N THR A 128 -3.54 1.24 10.20
CA THR A 128 -2.25 1.96 10.31
C THR A 128 -1.45 1.63 11.56
N ARG A 129 -2.06 1.03 12.58
CA ARG A 129 -1.34 0.52 13.77
C ARG A 129 -0.55 -0.75 13.44
N GLN A 130 -0.96 -1.47 12.41
CA GLN A 130 -0.32 -2.69 11.90
C GLN A 130 0.60 -2.36 10.71
N LEU A 131 0.11 -1.53 9.78
CA LEU A 131 0.75 -1.16 8.52
C LEU A 131 0.79 0.38 8.40
N PRO A 132 1.79 1.05 9.02
CA PRO A 132 1.80 2.50 9.19
C PRO A 132 2.07 3.30 7.92
N VAL A 133 2.51 2.65 6.85
CA VAL A 133 2.89 3.30 5.60
C VAL A 133 2.20 2.67 4.39
N LEU A 134 2.13 3.44 3.31
CA LEU A 134 1.63 2.98 2.02
C LEU A 134 2.65 3.31 0.94
N THR A 135 3.07 2.32 0.17
CA THR A 135 3.80 2.54 -1.07
C THR A 135 2.82 2.52 -2.23
N LEU A 136 2.90 3.52 -3.08
CA LEU A 136 2.17 3.57 -4.35
C LEU A 136 3.18 3.42 -5.50
N TRP A 137 3.16 2.28 -6.17
CA TRP A 137 3.96 2.01 -7.35
C TRP A 137 3.12 2.21 -8.61
N LYS A 138 3.63 2.98 -9.57
CA LYS A 138 2.95 3.27 -10.84
C LYS A 138 3.86 2.85 -11.99
N ASN A 139 3.38 1.92 -12.80
CA ASN A 139 4.00 1.56 -14.07
C ASN A 139 2.96 1.69 -15.20
N THR A 140 3.03 2.80 -15.92
CA THR A 140 2.14 3.08 -17.05
C THR A 140 2.86 2.95 -18.39
N ASP A 141 3.81 2.04 -18.51
CA ASP A 141 4.43 1.68 -19.80
C ASP A 141 3.39 1.00 -20.71
N THR A 142 3.80 0.51 -21.86
CA THR A 142 2.89 -0.17 -22.78
C THR A 142 2.28 -1.42 -22.14
N ARG A 143 1.14 -1.84 -22.64
CA ARG A 143 0.48 -3.07 -22.15
C ARG A 143 1.36 -4.32 -22.29
N ALA A 144 2.22 -4.36 -23.30
CA ALA A 144 3.17 -5.45 -23.50
C ALA A 144 4.32 -5.45 -22.50
N GLN A 145 4.67 -4.28 -21.94
CA GLN A 145 5.74 -4.12 -20.95
C GLN A 145 5.20 -4.09 -19.50
N GLY A 146 3.89 -4.21 -19.32
CA GLY A 146 3.26 -4.23 -18.01
C GLY A 146 2.62 -2.90 -17.63
N TYR A 147 1.34 -2.72 -17.96
CA TYR A 147 0.51 -1.58 -17.55
C TYR A 147 -0.19 -1.93 -16.22
N VAL A 148 0.38 -1.53 -15.10
CA VAL A 148 0.00 -1.98 -13.77
C VAL A 148 0.32 -0.94 -12.70
N THR A 149 -0.39 -0.98 -11.57
CA THR A 149 -0.06 -0.20 -10.38
C THR A 149 -0.06 -1.08 -9.14
N GLY A 150 0.82 -0.79 -8.17
CA GLY A 150 0.84 -1.38 -6.84
C GLY A 150 0.22 -0.44 -5.82
N ILE A 151 -0.66 -0.96 -4.97
CA ILE A 151 -1.16 -0.31 -3.77
C ILE A 151 -0.72 -1.18 -2.60
N GLU A 152 0.27 -0.71 -1.86
CA GLU A 152 1.11 -1.57 -1.05
C GLU A 152 1.20 -1.07 0.41
N PRO A 153 0.19 -1.37 1.26
CA PRO A 153 0.31 -1.16 2.69
C PRO A 153 1.46 -1.98 3.28
N GLY A 154 2.25 -1.38 4.18
CA GLY A 154 3.41 -2.05 4.74
C GLY A 154 3.83 -1.53 6.11
N THR A 155 4.71 -2.30 6.77
CA THR A 155 5.41 -1.86 7.97
C THR A 155 6.54 -0.89 7.63
N SER A 156 6.97 -0.92 6.37
CA SER A 156 8.06 -0.11 5.82
C SER A 156 7.80 0.17 4.33
N TYR A 157 8.56 1.10 3.76
CA TYR A 157 8.56 1.36 2.32
C TYR A 157 9.43 0.35 1.56
N ALA A 158 9.46 0.44 0.23
CA ALA A 158 10.23 -0.45 -0.64
C ALA A 158 11.76 -0.17 -0.66
N TYR A 159 12.31 0.37 0.42
CA TYR A 159 13.76 0.52 0.57
C TYR A 159 14.36 -0.68 1.29
N SER A 160 15.65 -0.93 1.09
CA SER A 160 16.35 -1.95 1.88
C SER A 160 16.39 -1.59 3.37
N THR A 161 16.47 -2.59 4.22
CA THR A 161 16.44 -2.48 5.70
C THR A 161 17.43 -1.44 6.25
N LYS A 162 18.63 -1.34 5.67
CA LYS A 162 19.66 -0.37 6.08
C LYS A 162 19.19 1.09 6.03
N TYR A 163 18.28 1.42 5.09
CA TYR A 163 17.70 2.75 4.96
C TYR A 163 16.44 2.95 5.81
N GLN A 164 15.74 1.86 6.12
CA GLN A 164 14.51 1.90 6.91
C GLN A 164 14.78 2.03 8.41
N ARG A 165 15.88 1.44 8.92
CA ARG A 165 16.25 1.53 10.34
C ARG A 165 16.34 2.97 10.86
N PRO A 166 17.05 3.91 10.18
CA PRO A 166 17.09 5.30 10.63
C PRO A 166 15.74 6.02 10.61
N LEU A 167 14.79 5.53 9.80
CA LEU A 167 13.43 6.05 9.73
C LEU A 167 12.48 5.47 10.80
N GLY A 168 12.97 4.52 11.61
CA GLY A 168 12.13 3.80 12.58
C GLY A 168 11.12 2.84 11.95
N LEU A 169 11.35 2.42 10.71
CA LEU A 169 10.43 1.59 9.91
C LEU A 169 10.88 0.12 9.82
N VAL A 170 11.68 -0.34 10.78
CA VAL A 170 12.01 -1.76 10.92
C VAL A 170 11.52 -2.21 12.30
N PRO A 171 10.27 -2.67 12.38
CA PRO A 171 9.72 -3.11 13.66
C PRO A 171 10.40 -4.38 14.14
N LYS A 172 10.31 -4.58 15.45
CA LYS A 172 10.86 -5.72 16.16
C LYS A 172 9.76 -6.61 16.70
N ILE A 173 10.07 -7.88 16.82
CA ILE A 173 9.18 -8.89 17.37
C ILE A 173 9.94 -9.72 18.41
N GLN A 174 9.39 -9.80 19.63
CA GLN A 174 10.01 -10.49 20.75
C GLN A 174 9.88 -12.02 20.60
N PRO A 175 10.72 -12.80 21.30
CA PRO A 175 10.55 -14.26 21.37
C PRO A 175 9.14 -14.62 21.80
N GLY A 176 8.49 -15.54 21.07
CA GLY A 176 7.12 -15.98 21.32
C GLY A 176 6.01 -14.96 21.01
N GLU A 177 6.36 -13.74 20.63
CA GLU A 177 5.37 -12.74 20.21
C GLU A 177 4.78 -13.09 18.84
N THR A 178 3.51 -12.73 18.62
CA THR A 178 2.85 -12.84 17.32
C THR A 178 2.33 -11.47 16.89
N LYS A 179 2.70 -11.01 15.72
CA LYS A 179 2.09 -9.85 15.07
C LYS A 179 0.94 -10.32 14.15
N THR A 180 -0.08 -9.48 14.04
CA THR A 180 -1.24 -9.75 13.17
C THR A 180 -1.43 -8.59 12.22
N PHE A 181 -1.76 -8.90 10.97
CA PHE A 181 -2.02 -7.94 9.90
C PHE A 181 -3.35 -8.28 9.25
N ASP A 182 -4.23 -7.30 9.15
CA ASP A 182 -5.57 -7.46 8.60
C ASP A 182 -5.74 -6.52 7.40
N LEU A 183 -6.15 -7.09 6.27
CA LEU A 183 -6.46 -6.35 5.06
C LEU A 183 -7.80 -6.81 4.49
N THR A 184 -8.47 -5.89 3.81
CA THR A 184 -9.68 -6.19 3.03
C THR A 184 -9.51 -5.67 1.59
N TYR A 185 -9.96 -6.47 0.64
CA TYR A 185 -9.99 -6.11 -0.76
C TYR A 185 -11.43 -6.20 -1.24
N ARG A 186 -12.00 -5.06 -1.63
CA ARG A 186 -13.39 -4.97 -2.09
C ARG A 186 -13.43 -4.46 -3.52
N LEU A 187 -14.08 -5.21 -4.42
CA LEU A 187 -14.40 -4.74 -5.76
C LEU A 187 -15.61 -3.79 -5.69
N LEU A 188 -15.47 -2.64 -6.33
CA LEU A 188 -16.51 -1.63 -6.45
C LEU A 188 -17.13 -1.78 -7.84
N GLN A 189 -18.37 -2.26 -7.89
CA GLN A 189 -18.98 -2.74 -9.13
C GLN A 189 -19.86 -1.71 -9.85
N ASN A 190 -20.10 -0.56 -9.19
CA ASN A 190 -20.96 0.51 -9.72
C ASN A 190 -20.55 1.87 -9.14
N ALA A 191 -21.12 2.93 -9.71
CA ALA A 191 -20.81 4.32 -9.32
C ALA A 191 -21.15 4.64 -7.87
N ASP A 192 -22.21 4.04 -7.31
CA ASP A 192 -22.62 4.30 -5.93
C ASP A 192 -21.60 3.70 -4.95
N GLU A 193 -21.11 2.51 -5.20
CA GLU A 193 -20.07 1.88 -4.38
C GLU A 193 -18.74 2.66 -4.45
N VAL A 194 -18.35 3.13 -5.64
CA VAL A 194 -17.18 4.00 -5.82
C VAL A 194 -17.37 5.29 -5.02
N LYS A 195 -18.51 5.96 -5.16
CA LYS A 195 -18.84 7.18 -4.44
C LYS A 195 -18.80 7.00 -2.91
N GLN A 196 -19.36 5.91 -2.41
CA GLN A 196 -19.32 5.58 -0.99
C GLN A 196 -17.88 5.36 -0.49
N ALA A 197 -17.05 4.65 -1.23
CA ALA A 197 -15.66 4.43 -0.87
C ALA A 197 -14.85 5.74 -0.87
N LEU A 198 -15.07 6.61 -1.87
CA LEU A 198 -14.44 7.93 -1.91
C LEU A 198 -14.90 8.84 -0.77
N ALA A 199 -16.18 8.80 -0.41
CA ALA A 199 -16.71 9.54 0.74
C ALA A 199 -16.08 9.06 2.06
N GLN A 200 -15.77 7.77 2.18
CA GLN A 200 -15.03 7.25 3.33
C GLN A 200 -13.58 7.79 3.37
N VAL A 201 -12.89 7.87 2.23
CA VAL A 201 -11.58 8.51 2.12
C VAL A 201 -11.65 9.97 2.60
N GLU A 202 -12.61 10.74 2.10
CA GLU A 202 -12.80 12.15 2.47
C GLU A 202 -13.11 12.32 3.97
N LYS A 203 -13.97 11.45 4.52
CA LYS A 203 -14.30 11.44 5.94
C LYS A 203 -13.06 11.21 6.81
N ILE A 204 -12.21 10.26 6.45
CA ILE A 204 -10.96 9.98 7.17
C ILE A 204 -9.95 11.12 6.96
N GLN A 205 -9.85 11.68 5.77
CA GLN A 205 -9.02 12.87 5.51
C GLN A 205 -9.46 14.05 6.39
N GLY A 206 -10.76 14.26 6.56
CA GLY A 206 -11.33 15.22 7.50
C GLY A 206 -10.93 16.67 7.23
N GLY A 207 -10.70 17.04 5.97
CA GLY A 207 -10.25 18.38 5.57
C GLY A 207 -8.80 18.70 5.95
N ARG A 208 -8.05 17.74 6.47
CA ARG A 208 -6.62 17.92 6.83
C ARG A 208 -5.76 18.02 5.58
N ALA A 209 -4.77 18.91 5.60
CA ALA A 209 -3.86 19.09 4.48
C ALA A 209 -2.93 17.90 4.27
N THR A 210 -2.54 17.66 3.03
CA THR A 210 -1.47 16.72 2.66
C THR A 210 -0.18 17.49 2.48
N GLU A 211 0.88 17.09 3.17
CA GLU A 211 2.23 17.60 2.97
C GLU A 211 2.86 16.93 1.74
N LEU A 212 3.20 17.73 0.73
CA LEU A 212 3.96 17.27 -0.44
C LEU A 212 5.45 17.50 -0.17
N ARG A 213 6.20 16.46 0.12
CA ARG A 213 7.66 16.53 0.22
C ARG A 213 8.28 16.36 -1.16
N GLU A 214 9.00 17.35 -1.61
CA GLU A 214 9.65 17.34 -2.94
C GLU A 214 10.89 16.42 -2.99
N GLN A 215 11.47 16.11 -1.84
CA GLN A 215 12.67 15.28 -1.76
C GLN A 215 12.36 13.85 -1.33
N PRO A 216 13.05 12.84 -1.91
CA PRO A 216 13.00 11.49 -1.41
C PRO A 216 13.34 11.40 0.09
N LEU A 217 12.74 10.43 0.80
CA LEU A 217 13.06 10.17 2.21
C LEU A 217 14.47 9.64 2.39
N VAL A 218 14.97 8.97 1.38
CA VAL A 218 16.29 8.34 1.35
C VAL A 218 17.02 8.77 0.09
N LYS A 219 18.28 9.17 0.24
CA LYS A 219 19.16 9.38 -0.90
C LYS A 219 19.77 8.03 -1.28
N LEU A 220 19.30 7.50 -2.40
CA LEU A 220 19.87 6.29 -2.99
C LEU A 220 21.21 6.63 -3.69
N PRO A 221 22.14 5.64 -3.76
CA PRO A 221 23.43 5.84 -4.41
C PRO A 221 23.31 6.05 -5.91
#